data_54a7cd3ed46769a3ce3dc3cf7651818f
#
_entry.id   54a7cd3ed46769a3ce3dc3cf7651818f
#
_cell.length_a   1.000
_cell.length_b   1.000
_cell.length_c   1.000
_cell.angle_alpha   90.00
_cell.angle_beta   90.00
_cell.angle_gamma   90.00
#
_symmetry.space_group_name_H-M   'P 1'
#
loop_
_entity.id
_entity.type
_entity.pdbx_description
1 polymer ?
#
loop_
_entity_poly.entity_id
_entity_poly.type
_entity_poly.pdbx_seq_one_letter_code
_entity_poly.pdbx_strand_id
1 'polypeptide(L)'
;QHHYDASINKWLKNKDGQPEYLTGKLYAQHFKVFVDSMQKAATEIGKKIYIGATLVESPSQGWQTNTVKTWNGMLPELGDKHDFYVVHNYFTTYNANSNAAEVINAAHTVPATMMDFILQTLQTAGAPVKPIALTEWNMWANGSKQQVSNTSGIFAVLVMAKALKNKYGMAARWDLLNGWSNGDDHGLFSDGNEPGIPKWTPRPSFYYMYFFQKMLGDRFIPASVKNSDAIIPYASSYSSGQINVTLINTSKSAVTTEIKFNNFNIGNRFYWYSLEGSNDNGEFSRKVLVNGAGPTLEAGGPAGYAILKSYS
;
A
#
# COMPACT_ATOMS: atom_id res chain seq x y z
N GLN A 1 23.38 6.45 -0.96
CA GLN A 1 23.39 7.69 -0.19
C GLN A 1 24.65 7.74 0.66
N HIS A 2 25.09 8.96 1.01
CA HIS A 2 26.27 9.17 1.82
C HIS A 2 25.95 8.93 3.30
N HIS A 3 26.92 8.44 4.04
CA HIS A 3 26.81 8.28 5.49
C HIS A 3 26.99 9.66 6.16
N TYR A 4 25.90 10.21 6.69
CA TYR A 4 25.89 11.52 7.34
C TYR A 4 25.87 11.35 8.85
N ASP A 5 26.79 12.02 9.53
CA ASP A 5 26.81 12.07 11.00
C ASP A 5 26.20 13.40 11.46
N ALA A 6 24.97 13.33 11.97
CA ALA A 6 24.23 14.48 12.45
C ALA A 6 24.83 15.12 13.71
N SER A 7 25.59 14.38 14.51
CA SER A 7 26.19 14.90 15.74
C SER A 7 27.29 15.92 15.47
N ILE A 8 27.96 15.79 14.33
CA ILE A 8 29.03 16.70 13.89
C ILE A 8 28.64 17.49 12.64
N ASN A 9 27.38 17.32 12.16
CA ASN A 9 26.85 17.99 10.97
C ASN A 9 27.74 17.82 9.72
N LYS A 10 28.27 16.61 9.50
CA LYS A 10 29.18 16.31 8.39
C LYS A 10 28.89 14.98 7.73
N TRP A 11 29.16 14.93 6.41
CA TRP A 11 29.24 13.67 5.67
C TRP A 11 30.51 12.92 6.05
N LEU A 12 30.38 11.67 6.47
CA LEU A 12 31.52 10.83 6.75
C LEU A 12 32.31 10.58 5.48
N LYS A 13 33.62 10.49 5.63
CA LYS A 13 34.54 10.19 4.55
C LYS A 13 35.26 8.86 4.85
N ASN A 14 35.52 8.10 3.80
CA ASN A 14 36.36 6.94 3.87
C ASN A 14 37.85 7.34 4.09
N LYS A 15 38.72 6.34 4.23
CA LYS A 15 40.18 6.55 4.40
C LYS A 15 40.84 7.37 3.27
N ASP A 16 40.24 7.42 2.10
CA ASP A 16 40.77 8.15 0.94
C ASP A 16 40.15 9.56 0.82
N GLY A 17 39.44 10.01 1.86
CA GLY A 17 38.81 11.33 1.92
C GLY A 17 37.56 11.50 1.04
N GLN A 18 37.07 10.41 0.42
CA GLN A 18 35.84 10.44 -0.37
C GLN A 18 34.62 10.19 0.52
N PRO A 19 33.43 10.72 0.14
CA PRO A 19 32.21 10.42 0.88
C PRO A 19 31.99 8.94 1.04
N GLU A 20 31.71 8.50 2.26
CA GLU A 20 31.41 7.09 2.56
C GLU A 20 29.96 6.77 2.13
N TYR A 21 29.81 5.73 1.33
CA TYR A 21 28.50 5.25 0.92
C TYR A 21 28.06 4.12 1.84
N LEU A 22 26.83 4.20 2.33
CA LEU A 22 26.20 3.08 3.01
C LEU A 22 25.87 1.99 1.97
N THR A 23 26.66 0.91 1.98
CA THR A 23 26.39 -0.29 1.18
C THR A 23 25.49 -1.24 1.93
N GLY A 24 24.82 -2.17 1.24
CA GLY A 24 24.03 -3.22 1.89
C GLY A 24 24.86 -4.05 2.87
N LYS A 25 26.12 -4.37 2.53
CA LYS A 25 27.01 -5.10 3.42
C LYS A 25 27.29 -4.33 4.72
N LEU A 26 27.60 -3.04 4.65
CA LEU A 26 27.84 -2.19 5.80
C LEU A 26 26.54 -2.04 6.63
N TYR A 27 25.41 -1.88 5.98
CA TYR A 27 24.11 -1.89 6.65
C TYR A 27 23.90 -3.18 7.47
N ALA A 28 24.13 -4.36 6.88
CA ALA A 28 23.97 -5.63 7.59
C ALA A 28 24.88 -5.76 8.82
N GLN A 29 26.09 -5.25 8.75
CA GLN A 29 27.03 -5.23 9.90
C GLN A 29 26.49 -4.37 11.04
N HIS A 30 26.03 -3.15 10.75
CA HIS A 30 25.42 -2.26 11.73
C HIS A 30 24.10 -2.83 12.26
N PHE A 31 23.25 -3.34 11.37
CA PHE A 31 21.97 -3.93 11.72
C PHE A 31 22.09 -5.01 12.79
N LYS A 32 23.07 -5.90 12.68
CA LYS A 32 23.29 -6.96 13.67
C LYS A 32 23.58 -6.40 15.07
N VAL A 33 24.37 -5.34 15.17
CA VAL A 33 24.67 -4.66 16.46
C VAL A 33 23.40 -4.04 17.06
N PHE A 34 22.60 -3.37 16.23
CA PHE A 34 21.32 -2.79 16.67
C PHE A 34 20.33 -3.87 17.12
N VAL A 35 20.21 -4.97 16.38
CA VAL A 35 19.33 -6.10 16.73
C VAL A 35 19.70 -6.66 18.10
N ASP A 36 21.00 -6.94 18.34
CA ASP A 36 21.46 -7.51 19.61
C ASP A 36 21.16 -6.54 20.77
N SER A 37 21.35 -5.24 20.58
CA SER A 37 21.05 -4.21 21.58
C SER A 37 19.55 -4.08 21.86
N MET A 38 18.73 -4.08 20.82
CA MET A 38 17.27 -3.97 20.93
C MET A 38 16.66 -5.20 21.60
N GLN A 39 17.11 -6.40 21.22
CA GLN A 39 16.67 -7.66 21.85
C GLN A 39 17.08 -7.74 23.33
N LYS A 40 18.28 -7.29 23.67
CA LYS A 40 18.73 -7.20 25.06
C LYS A 40 17.82 -6.29 25.87
N ALA A 41 17.57 -5.06 25.40
CA ALA A 41 16.68 -4.12 26.06
C ALA A 41 15.25 -4.66 26.22
N ALA A 42 14.71 -5.33 25.19
CA ALA A 42 13.39 -5.95 25.27
C ALA A 42 13.34 -7.08 26.30
N THR A 43 14.41 -7.90 26.39
CA THR A 43 14.51 -8.97 27.35
C THR A 43 14.56 -8.44 28.79
N GLU A 44 15.30 -7.35 29.05
CA GLU A 44 15.40 -6.70 30.37
C GLU A 44 14.04 -6.24 30.90
N ILE A 45 13.09 -5.90 30.03
CA ILE A 45 11.72 -5.51 30.41
C ILE A 45 10.69 -6.63 30.19
N GLY A 46 11.13 -7.86 29.91
CA GLY A 46 10.25 -9.02 29.71
C GLY A 46 9.34 -8.91 28.47
N LYS A 47 9.77 -8.21 27.41
CA LYS A 47 9.02 -8.04 26.16
C LYS A 47 9.70 -8.75 25.00
N LYS A 48 8.85 -9.28 24.08
CA LYS A 48 9.30 -9.77 22.78
C LYS A 48 9.10 -8.68 21.75
N ILE A 49 10.11 -8.46 20.91
CA ILE A 49 10.03 -7.57 19.74
C ILE A 49 10.34 -8.36 18.47
N TYR A 50 9.85 -7.86 17.35
CA TYR A 50 10.15 -8.37 16.02
C TYR A 50 10.87 -7.29 15.24
N ILE A 51 11.98 -7.64 14.58
CA ILE A 51 12.88 -6.68 13.93
C ILE A 51 12.96 -6.99 12.43
N GLY A 52 12.63 -5.99 11.60
CA GLY A 52 12.66 -6.11 10.15
C GLY A 52 13.92 -5.54 9.53
N ALA A 53 14.44 -6.22 8.51
CA ALA A 53 15.57 -5.73 7.71
C ALA A 53 15.07 -5.13 6.39
N THR A 54 15.56 -3.94 6.05
CA THR A 54 15.15 -3.25 4.81
C THR A 54 15.75 -3.92 3.58
N LEU A 55 14.90 -4.21 2.60
CA LEU A 55 15.24 -4.82 1.32
C LEU A 55 14.88 -3.87 0.18
N VAL A 56 15.65 -3.87 -0.91
CA VAL A 56 15.24 -3.23 -2.17
C VAL A 56 14.35 -4.20 -2.93
N GLU A 57 13.18 -3.72 -3.32
CA GLU A 57 12.04 -4.51 -3.80
C GLU A 57 11.91 -4.56 -5.32
N SER A 58 12.84 -3.93 -6.05
CA SER A 58 12.80 -3.84 -7.52
C SER A 58 14.21 -3.82 -8.11
N PRO A 59 14.38 -4.20 -9.39
CA PRO A 59 15.66 -4.09 -10.07
C PRO A 59 16.20 -2.66 -10.07
N SER A 60 17.48 -2.51 -9.77
CA SER A 60 18.11 -1.17 -9.73
C SER A 60 18.15 -0.54 -11.13
N GLN A 61 17.90 0.76 -11.17
CA GLN A 61 17.92 1.56 -12.37
C GLN A 61 19.28 2.25 -12.57
N GLY A 62 19.63 2.60 -13.80
CA GLY A 62 20.92 3.22 -14.14
C GLY A 62 21.21 4.50 -13.36
N TRP A 63 20.18 5.31 -13.12
CA TRP A 63 20.27 6.59 -12.41
C TRP A 63 20.35 6.50 -10.89
N GLN A 64 20.07 5.32 -10.31
CA GLN A 64 20.09 5.13 -8.86
C GLN A 64 21.52 5.14 -8.30
N THR A 65 21.64 5.48 -7.02
CA THR A 65 22.91 5.54 -6.31
C THR A 65 23.53 4.16 -6.11
N ASN A 66 24.84 4.10 -5.88
CA ASN A 66 25.53 2.86 -5.53
C ASN A 66 24.98 2.20 -4.26
N THR A 67 24.47 2.98 -3.31
CA THR A 67 23.78 2.47 -2.12
C THR A 67 22.62 1.56 -2.53
N VAL A 68 21.71 2.04 -3.37
CA VAL A 68 20.56 1.25 -3.84
C VAL A 68 21.00 0.05 -4.67
N LYS A 69 21.93 0.24 -5.60
CA LYS A 69 22.43 -0.83 -6.49
C LYS A 69 23.10 -1.99 -5.75
N THR A 70 23.70 -1.72 -4.59
CA THR A 70 24.42 -2.73 -3.78
C THR A 70 23.63 -3.23 -2.58
N TRP A 71 22.43 -2.68 -2.32
CA TRP A 71 21.71 -2.89 -1.08
C TRP A 71 21.41 -4.35 -0.78
N ASN A 72 20.86 -5.09 -1.75
CA ASN A 72 20.52 -6.51 -1.55
C ASN A 72 21.74 -7.43 -1.40
N GLY A 73 22.96 -6.93 -1.63
CA GLY A 73 24.21 -7.57 -1.23
C GLY A 73 24.37 -7.77 0.28
N MET A 74 23.46 -7.20 1.08
CA MET A 74 23.37 -7.43 2.52
C MET A 74 22.93 -8.86 2.88
N LEU A 75 22.19 -9.54 2.02
CA LEU A 75 21.47 -10.77 2.36
C LEU A 75 22.38 -11.87 2.92
N PRO A 76 23.55 -12.21 2.33
CA PRO A 76 24.47 -13.17 2.90
C PRO A 76 25.03 -12.75 4.26
N GLU A 77 25.26 -11.44 4.45
CA GLU A 77 25.83 -10.88 5.70
C GLU A 77 24.79 -10.77 6.83
N LEU A 78 23.50 -10.63 6.48
CA LEU A 78 22.43 -10.43 7.44
C LEU A 78 22.21 -11.66 8.32
N GLY A 79 22.41 -12.85 7.78
CA GLY A 79 22.15 -14.11 8.46
C GLY A 79 20.69 -14.25 8.88
N ASP A 80 20.46 -14.81 10.06
CA ASP A 80 19.12 -15.08 10.60
C ASP A 80 18.69 -14.13 11.73
N LYS A 81 19.29 -12.95 11.79
CA LYS A 81 19.08 -12.00 12.90
C LYS A 81 17.79 -11.19 12.81
N HIS A 82 17.11 -11.19 11.67
CA HIS A 82 15.85 -10.46 11.44
C HIS A 82 14.65 -11.40 11.49
N ASP A 83 13.48 -10.86 11.80
CA ASP A 83 12.21 -11.61 11.83
C ASP A 83 11.43 -11.51 10.52
N PHE A 84 11.56 -10.40 9.79
CA PHE A 84 10.87 -10.11 8.54
C PHE A 84 11.68 -9.14 7.67
N TYR A 85 11.29 -9.00 6.40
CA TYR A 85 11.86 -7.98 5.51
C TYR A 85 10.92 -6.79 5.39
N VAL A 86 11.49 -5.61 5.24
CA VAL A 86 10.80 -4.34 5.08
C VAL A 86 11.04 -3.80 3.69
N VAL A 87 9.96 -3.44 2.99
CA VAL A 87 10.01 -2.79 1.68
C VAL A 87 9.09 -1.58 1.64
N HIS A 88 9.45 -0.58 0.82
CA HIS A 88 8.66 0.61 0.54
C HIS A 88 8.53 0.78 -0.96
N ASN A 89 7.37 1.21 -1.45
CA ASN A 89 7.24 1.58 -2.85
C ASN A 89 6.13 2.62 -3.08
N TYR A 90 6.41 3.56 -3.98
CA TYR A 90 5.46 4.52 -4.53
C TYR A 90 5.23 4.17 -6.00
N PHE A 91 4.06 3.65 -6.30
CA PHE A 91 3.78 2.84 -7.48
C PHE A 91 3.66 3.59 -8.80
N THR A 92 3.48 4.91 -8.76
CA THR A 92 3.35 5.72 -9.99
C THR A 92 4.63 6.47 -10.32
N THR A 93 4.68 7.06 -11.48
CA THR A 93 5.85 7.82 -11.94
C THR A 93 6.09 9.06 -11.06
N TYR A 94 7.32 9.25 -10.63
CA TYR A 94 7.74 10.43 -9.88
C TYR A 94 7.49 11.72 -10.67
N ASN A 95 6.96 12.73 -9.98
CA ASN A 95 6.69 14.06 -10.54
C ASN A 95 5.72 14.07 -11.74
N ALA A 96 4.78 13.11 -11.78
CA ALA A 96 3.79 13.02 -12.83
C ALA A 96 2.37 13.05 -12.28
N ASN A 97 1.46 13.70 -13.01
CA ASN A 97 0.02 13.59 -12.75
C ASN A 97 -0.54 12.43 -13.56
N SER A 98 -0.28 11.21 -13.10
CA SER A 98 -0.73 9.99 -13.76
C SER A 98 -2.25 9.96 -13.88
N ASN A 99 -2.76 9.50 -15.03
CA ASN A 99 -4.20 9.31 -15.23
C ASN A 99 -4.73 8.09 -14.46
N ALA A 100 -6.05 7.96 -14.37
CA ALA A 100 -6.68 6.88 -13.61
C ALA A 100 -6.28 5.48 -14.12
N ALA A 101 -6.12 5.30 -15.43
CA ALA A 101 -5.74 4.00 -16.00
C ALA A 101 -4.31 3.60 -15.59
N GLU A 102 -3.37 4.54 -15.59
CA GLU A 102 -1.99 4.32 -15.12
C GLU A 102 -1.96 3.97 -13.63
N VAL A 103 -2.70 4.72 -12.81
CA VAL A 103 -2.79 4.50 -11.36
C VAL A 103 -3.39 3.12 -11.05
N ILE A 104 -4.48 2.75 -11.70
CA ILE A 104 -5.15 1.46 -11.53
C ILE A 104 -4.26 0.31 -11.99
N ASN A 105 -3.60 0.46 -13.15
CA ASN A 105 -2.66 -0.53 -13.64
C ASN A 105 -1.48 -0.73 -12.70
N ALA A 106 -0.91 0.34 -12.16
CA ALA A 106 0.17 0.26 -11.19
C ALA A 106 -0.25 -0.50 -9.92
N ALA A 107 -1.42 -0.19 -9.35
CA ALA A 107 -1.98 -0.92 -8.22
C ALA A 107 -2.21 -2.42 -8.51
N HIS A 108 -2.57 -2.74 -9.76
CA HIS A 108 -2.84 -4.11 -10.17
C HIS A 108 -1.57 -4.94 -10.41
N THR A 109 -0.49 -4.34 -10.87
CA THR A 109 0.72 -5.04 -11.33
C THR A 109 1.87 -4.97 -10.33
N VAL A 110 2.17 -3.80 -9.78
CA VAL A 110 3.37 -3.56 -8.97
C VAL A 110 3.50 -4.49 -7.75
N PRO A 111 2.47 -4.74 -6.92
CA PRO A 111 2.64 -5.63 -5.76
C PRO A 111 3.04 -7.07 -6.12
N ALA A 112 2.59 -7.57 -7.27
CA ALA A 112 2.95 -8.90 -7.74
C ALA A 112 4.40 -8.93 -8.24
N THR A 113 4.79 -7.98 -9.12
CA THR A 113 6.15 -7.92 -9.66
C THR A 113 7.20 -7.65 -8.58
N MET A 114 6.87 -6.87 -7.56
CA MET A 114 7.72 -6.70 -6.39
C MET A 114 7.94 -8.01 -5.64
N MET A 115 6.87 -8.75 -5.33
CA MET A 115 6.99 -10.03 -4.63
C MET A 115 7.81 -11.03 -5.43
N ASP A 116 7.58 -11.14 -6.74
CA ASP A 116 8.34 -12.03 -7.62
C ASP A 116 9.84 -11.67 -7.60
N PHE A 117 10.18 -10.38 -7.70
CA PHE A 117 11.56 -9.91 -7.61
C PHE A 117 12.20 -10.22 -6.25
N ILE A 118 11.47 -9.98 -5.16
CA ILE A 118 11.94 -10.25 -3.79
C ILE A 118 12.25 -11.75 -3.64
N LEU A 119 11.31 -12.63 -4.00
CA LEU A 119 11.48 -14.08 -3.87
C LEU A 119 12.65 -14.58 -4.70
N GLN A 120 12.80 -14.09 -5.94
CA GLN A 120 13.94 -14.41 -6.79
C GLN A 120 15.28 -13.93 -6.19
N THR A 121 15.28 -12.71 -5.62
CA THR A 121 16.47 -12.15 -4.96
C THR A 121 16.89 -12.97 -3.75
N LEU A 122 15.93 -13.36 -2.90
CA LEU A 122 16.19 -14.22 -1.73
C LEU A 122 16.72 -15.58 -2.16
N GLN A 123 16.11 -16.20 -3.15
CA GLN A 123 16.55 -17.48 -3.70
C GLN A 123 18.00 -17.40 -4.26
N THR A 124 18.30 -16.36 -5.03
CA THR A 124 19.64 -16.15 -5.63
C THR A 124 20.71 -15.95 -4.55
N ALA A 125 20.36 -15.27 -3.47
CA ALA A 125 21.26 -15.03 -2.34
C ALA A 125 21.37 -16.21 -1.35
N GLY A 126 20.57 -17.27 -1.53
CA GLY A 126 20.46 -18.36 -0.55
C GLY A 126 19.92 -17.90 0.81
N ALA A 127 19.17 -16.79 0.84
CA ALA A 127 18.62 -16.21 2.05
C ALA A 127 17.25 -16.83 2.43
N PRO A 128 16.92 -16.91 3.73
CA PRO A 128 15.65 -17.49 4.15
C PRO A 128 14.46 -16.65 3.70
N VAL A 129 13.40 -17.31 3.27
CA VAL A 129 12.12 -16.65 3.02
C VAL A 129 11.45 -16.36 4.36
N LYS A 130 11.25 -15.08 4.65
CA LYS A 130 10.56 -14.57 5.84
C LYS A 130 9.40 -13.67 5.42
N PRO A 131 8.47 -13.30 6.32
CA PRO A 131 7.38 -12.39 5.98
C PRO A 131 7.89 -11.09 5.36
N ILE A 132 7.18 -10.58 4.36
CA ILE A 132 7.47 -9.30 3.71
C ILE A 132 6.48 -8.26 4.23
N ALA A 133 6.99 -7.19 4.83
CA ALA A 133 6.21 -6.06 5.29
C ALA A 133 6.38 -4.88 4.33
N LEU A 134 5.31 -4.54 3.62
CA LEU A 134 5.21 -3.31 2.83
C LEU A 134 4.80 -2.18 3.79
N THR A 135 5.77 -1.65 4.53
CA THR A 135 5.54 -0.71 5.62
C THR A 135 5.28 0.72 5.17
N GLU A 136 5.48 0.99 3.89
CA GLU A 136 5.13 2.27 3.29
C GLU A 136 4.79 2.07 1.80
N TRP A 137 3.61 2.52 1.41
CA TRP A 137 3.17 2.49 0.02
C TRP A 137 2.17 3.59 -0.29
N ASN A 138 2.24 4.12 -1.49
CA ASN A 138 1.25 5.00 -2.10
C ASN A 138 1.57 5.16 -3.59
N MET A 139 0.86 6.03 -4.31
CA MET A 139 1.38 6.67 -5.51
C MET A 139 2.32 7.83 -5.13
N TRP A 140 3.19 8.23 -6.03
CA TRP A 140 4.00 9.44 -5.82
C TRP A 140 3.09 10.67 -5.66
N ALA A 141 3.36 11.48 -4.61
CA ALA A 141 2.59 12.68 -4.36
C ALA A 141 2.97 13.79 -5.32
N ASN A 142 4.27 14.03 -5.47
CA ASN A 142 4.77 15.17 -6.20
C ASN A 142 4.25 15.19 -7.65
N GLY A 143 3.44 16.19 -7.95
CA GLY A 143 2.78 16.37 -9.23
C GLY A 143 1.47 15.60 -9.43
N SER A 144 1.07 14.70 -8.53
CA SER A 144 -0.11 13.85 -8.70
C SER A 144 -1.36 14.40 -8.01
N LYS A 145 -2.36 14.79 -8.79
CA LYS A 145 -3.69 15.17 -8.27
C LYS A 145 -4.58 13.97 -7.94
N GLN A 146 -4.17 12.76 -8.31
CA GLN A 146 -4.91 11.54 -8.00
C GLN A 146 -4.86 11.17 -6.52
N GLN A 147 -3.90 11.68 -5.75
CA GLN A 147 -3.76 11.39 -4.32
C GLN A 147 -5.04 11.63 -3.51
N VAL A 148 -5.75 12.69 -3.83
CA VAL A 148 -6.97 13.11 -3.14
C VAL A 148 -8.25 12.76 -3.90
N SER A 149 -8.15 12.08 -5.05
CA SER A 149 -9.27 11.72 -5.90
C SER A 149 -9.94 10.40 -5.50
N ASN A 150 -11.10 10.15 -6.08
CA ASN A 150 -11.79 8.85 -6.00
C ASN A 150 -10.91 7.70 -6.53
N THR A 151 -10.10 7.94 -7.56
CA THR A 151 -9.14 6.97 -8.10
C THR A 151 -8.15 6.48 -7.02
N SER A 152 -7.74 7.35 -6.08
CA SER A 152 -6.91 6.95 -4.93
C SER A 152 -7.61 5.90 -4.05
N GLY A 153 -8.92 5.96 -3.94
CA GLY A 153 -9.70 4.95 -3.22
C GLY A 153 -9.66 3.60 -3.91
N ILE A 154 -9.89 3.57 -5.21
CA ILE A 154 -9.80 2.34 -6.04
C ILE A 154 -8.37 1.78 -5.98
N PHE A 155 -7.37 2.63 -6.14
CA PHE A 155 -5.95 2.29 -5.98
C PHE A 155 -5.67 1.61 -4.64
N ALA A 156 -6.14 2.19 -3.55
CA ALA A 156 -5.90 1.65 -2.20
C ALA A 156 -6.48 0.24 -2.02
N VAL A 157 -7.71 0.00 -2.47
CA VAL A 157 -8.34 -1.33 -2.41
C VAL A 157 -7.59 -2.33 -3.27
N LEU A 158 -7.19 -1.96 -4.48
CA LEU A 158 -6.42 -2.83 -5.38
C LEU A 158 -5.08 -3.22 -4.75
N VAL A 159 -4.34 -2.27 -4.19
CA VAL A 159 -3.05 -2.55 -3.54
C VAL A 159 -3.24 -3.49 -2.34
N MET A 160 -4.21 -3.22 -1.46
CA MET A 160 -4.48 -4.08 -0.31
C MET A 160 -4.87 -5.50 -0.74
N ALA A 161 -5.78 -5.64 -1.70
CA ALA A 161 -6.21 -6.94 -2.20
C ALA A 161 -5.07 -7.70 -2.90
N LYS A 162 -4.22 -7.00 -3.65
CA LYS A 162 -3.01 -7.58 -4.26
C LYS A 162 -1.97 -7.96 -3.23
N ALA A 163 -1.78 -7.16 -2.19
CA ALA A 163 -0.88 -7.49 -1.09
C ALA A 163 -1.33 -8.80 -0.40
N LEU A 164 -2.61 -8.94 -0.09
CA LEU A 164 -3.18 -10.19 0.44
C LEU A 164 -2.96 -11.37 -0.51
N LYS A 165 -3.29 -11.20 -1.80
CA LYS A 165 -3.11 -12.25 -2.82
C LYS A 165 -1.67 -12.69 -2.97
N ASN A 166 -0.72 -11.78 -2.87
CA ASN A 166 0.71 -12.02 -2.98
C ASN A 166 1.40 -12.31 -1.63
N LYS A 167 0.61 -12.54 -0.56
CA LYS A 167 1.09 -12.98 0.76
C LYS A 167 2.06 -12.01 1.44
N TYR A 168 1.87 -10.72 1.27
CA TYR A 168 2.52 -9.75 2.14
C TYR A 168 2.02 -9.95 3.58
N GLY A 169 2.93 -9.95 4.53
CA GLY A 169 2.57 -10.08 5.95
C GLY A 169 1.96 -8.83 6.54
N MET A 170 2.24 -7.66 5.92
CA MET A 170 1.73 -6.37 6.31
C MET A 170 1.75 -5.42 5.10
N ALA A 171 0.78 -4.49 5.06
CA ALA A 171 0.78 -3.37 4.11
C ALA A 171 0.27 -2.10 4.81
N ALA A 172 1.14 -1.13 5.06
CA ALA A 172 0.80 0.14 5.70
C ALA A 172 0.87 1.29 4.68
N ARG A 173 -0.28 1.95 4.46
CA ARG A 173 -0.34 3.08 3.54
C ARG A 173 0.33 4.32 4.15
N TRP A 174 1.16 5.00 3.40
CA TRP A 174 1.66 6.34 3.71
C TRP A 174 0.68 7.39 3.19
N ASP A 175 0.05 8.30 4.00
CA ASP A 175 0.13 8.28 5.44
C ASP A 175 -1.24 8.63 6.07
N LEU A 176 -1.28 8.91 7.37
CA LEU A 176 -2.53 9.23 8.07
C LEU A 176 -2.96 10.67 7.83
N LEU A 177 -2.05 11.63 7.97
CA LEU A 177 -2.30 13.06 7.90
C LEU A 177 -1.10 13.75 7.27
N ASN A 178 -1.33 14.51 6.23
CA ASN A 178 -0.29 15.25 5.52
C ASN A 178 -0.83 16.57 5.00
N GLY A 179 0.08 17.49 4.63
CA GLY A 179 -0.25 18.82 4.15
C GLY A 179 -0.76 18.83 2.72
N TRP A 180 -1.61 19.82 2.42
CA TRP A 180 -2.12 20.07 1.11
C TRP A 180 -1.08 20.76 0.22
N SER A 181 -0.77 20.19 -0.92
CA SER A 181 0.06 20.78 -1.95
C SER A 181 -0.62 20.69 -3.32
N ASN A 182 -1.71 21.45 -3.47
CA ASN A 182 -2.49 21.53 -4.72
C ASN A 182 -2.97 20.16 -5.25
N GLY A 183 -3.27 19.24 -4.35
CA GLY A 183 -3.82 17.92 -4.68
C GLY A 183 -2.83 16.76 -4.57
N ASP A 184 -1.55 17.01 -4.37
CA ASP A 184 -0.54 15.97 -4.20
C ASP A 184 -0.26 15.64 -2.72
N ASP A 185 -1.30 15.29 -1.98
CA ASP A 185 -1.30 15.02 -0.55
C ASP A 185 -1.58 13.53 -0.25
N HIS A 186 -0.65 12.86 0.39
CA HIS A 186 -0.73 11.43 0.74
C HIS A 186 -1.77 11.09 1.82
N GLY A 187 -2.17 12.05 2.66
CA GLY A 187 -2.96 11.81 3.86
C GLY A 187 -4.30 11.12 3.61
N LEU A 188 -4.68 10.20 4.51
CA LEU A 188 -6.04 9.68 4.61
C LEU A 188 -7.03 10.73 5.07
N PHE A 189 -6.55 11.72 5.82
CA PHE A 189 -7.31 12.84 6.34
C PHE A 189 -6.67 14.16 5.92
N SER A 190 -7.50 15.18 5.71
CA SER A 190 -7.04 16.56 5.52
C SER A 190 -6.40 17.10 6.80
N ASP A 191 -5.27 17.79 6.69
CA ASP A 191 -4.66 18.52 7.80
C ASP A 191 -5.31 19.90 8.06
N GLY A 192 -6.29 20.30 7.22
CA GLY A 192 -7.01 21.56 7.27
C GLY A 192 -6.46 22.65 6.36
N ASN A 193 -5.37 22.40 5.63
CA ASN A 193 -4.82 23.35 4.66
C ASN A 193 -5.46 23.21 3.26
N GLU A 194 -6.23 22.17 3.03
CA GLU A 194 -7.00 21.99 1.79
C GLU A 194 -8.14 23.03 1.74
N PRO A 195 -8.25 23.84 0.66
CA PRO A 195 -9.24 24.91 0.56
C PRO A 195 -10.67 24.40 0.76
N GLY A 196 -11.39 24.98 1.71
CA GLY A 196 -12.79 24.64 2.02
C GLY A 196 -12.99 23.30 2.74
N ILE A 197 -11.92 22.60 3.12
CA ILE A 197 -11.99 21.29 3.76
C ILE A 197 -11.42 21.36 5.17
N PRO A 198 -12.24 21.11 6.21
CA PRO A 198 -11.78 21.11 7.59
C PRO A 198 -10.72 20.04 7.87
N LYS A 199 -9.89 20.32 8.87
CA LYS A 199 -8.96 19.31 9.41
C LYS A 199 -9.70 18.05 9.83
N TRP A 200 -9.10 16.89 9.62
CA TRP A 200 -9.65 15.56 9.89
C TRP A 200 -10.80 15.12 8.97
N THR A 201 -11.10 15.86 7.91
CA THR A 201 -12.04 15.39 6.89
C THR A 201 -11.43 14.16 6.20
N PRO A 202 -12.13 13.01 6.20
CA PRO A 202 -11.64 11.82 5.52
C PRO A 202 -11.61 12.04 4.00
N ARG A 203 -10.53 11.62 3.34
CA ARG A 203 -10.37 11.66 1.89
C ARG A 203 -10.92 10.40 1.23
N PRO A 204 -11.10 10.37 -0.10
CA PRO A 204 -11.66 9.22 -0.81
C PRO A 204 -11.03 7.88 -0.43
N SER A 205 -9.70 7.79 -0.35
CA SER A 205 -9.01 6.55 0.02
C SER A 205 -9.42 5.99 1.38
N PHE A 206 -9.77 6.85 2.35
CA PHE A 206 -10.29 6.41 3.65
C PHE A 206 -11.59 5.59 3.50
N TYR A 207 -12.56 6.10 2.74
CA TYR A 207 -13.86 5.43 2.59
C TYR A 207 -13.71 4.06 1.92
N TYR A 208 -12.91 3.98 0.87
CA TYR A 208 -12.65 2.72 0.17
C TYR A 208 -11.95 1.70 1.08
N MET A 209 -10.93 2.11 1.82
CA MET A 209 -10.25 1.24 2.78
C MET A 209 -11.19 0.80 3.92
N TYR A 210 -12.00 1.73 4.43
CA TYR A 210 -12.97 1.43 5.49
C TYR A 210 -13.98 0.35 5.07
N PHE A 211 -14.61 0.52 3.91
CA PHE A 211 -15.59 -0.46 3.44
C PHE A 211 -14.95 -1.77 2.99
N PHE A 212 -13.79 -1.72 2.37
CA PHE A 212 -13.06 -2.94 2.03
C PHE A 212 -12.71 -3.75 3.28
N GLN A 213 -12.14 -3.13 4.30
CA GLN A 213 -11.79 -3.79 5.55
C GLN A 213 -13.04 -4.32 6.29
N LYS A 214 -14.13 -3.56 6.28
CA LYS A 214 -15.40 -3.96 6.90
C LYS A 214 -15.98 -5.22 6.25
N MET A 215 -15.76 -5.41 4.96
CA MET A 215 -16.29 -6.51 4.17
C MET A 215 -15.27 -7.64 3.91
N LEU A 216 -14.03 -7.51 4.40
CA LEU A 216 -13.00 -8.53 4.23
C LEU A 216 -13.20 -9.66 5.25
N GLY A 217 -13.28 -10.90 4.76
CA GLY A 217 -13.36 -12.10 5.60
C GLY A 217 -12.00 -12.61 6.05
N ASP A 218 -12.00 -13.67 6.84
CA ASP A 218 -10.81 -14.25 7.49
C ASP A 218 -9.87 -14.95 6.51
N ARG A 219 -10.39 -15.38 5.37
CA ARG A 219 -9.63 -16.14 4.36
C ARG A 219 -9.90 -15.61 2.96
N PHE A 220 -8.85 -15.28 2.26
CA PHE A 220 -8.90 -14.94 0.84
C PHE A 220 -9.22 -16.21 0.03
N ILE A 221 -10.19 -16.13 -0.90
CA ILE A 221 -10.57 -17.24 -1.76
C ILE A 221 -10.43 -16.87 -3.24
N PRO A 222 -10.13 -17.84 -4.13
CA PRO A 222 -9.98 -17.56 -5.54
C PRO A 222 -11.24 -16.95 -6.17
N ALA A 223 -11.04 -15.91 -6.96
CA ALA A 223 -12.07 -15.32 -7.81
C ALA A 223 -11.50 -15.02 -9.18
N SER A 224 -12.30 -15.18 -10.22
CA SER A 224 -11.94 -14.90 -11.61
C SER A 224 -13.10 -14.29 -12.37
N VAL A 225 -12.80 -13.55 -13.42
CA VAL A 225 -13.77 -13.00 -14.35
C VAL A 225 -13.64 -13.70 -15.70
N LYS A 226 -14.75 -13.88 -16.39
CA LYS A 226 -14.82 -14.32 -17.79
C LYS A 226 -15.43 -13.21 -18.63
N ASN A 227 -14.95 -13.08 -19.84
CA ASN A 227 -15.48 -12.18 -20.87
C ASN A 227 -15.44 -10.67 -20.53
N SER A 228 -14.54 -10.24 -19.64
CA SER A 228 -14.34 -8.83 -19.36
C SER A 228 -12.97 -8.57 -18.72
N ASP A 229 -12.27 -7.57 -19.23
CA ASP A 229 -11.04 -7.05 -18.62
C ASP A 229 -11.33 -5.83 -17.72
N ALA A 230 -12.58 -5.35 -17.71
CA ALA A 230 -12.99 -4.17 -16.97
C ALA A 230 -13.27 -4.45 -15.48
N ILE A 231 -13.54 -5.70 -15.11
CA ILE A 231 -13.92 -6.08 -13.76
C ILE A 231 -12.78 -6.86 -13.09
N ILE A 232 -12.34 -6.38 -11.95
CA ILE A 232 -11.36 -7.09 -11.11
C ILE A 232 -12.10 -7.63 -9.88
N PRO A 233 -12.20 -8.97 -9.71
CA PRO A 233 -12.88 -9.58 -8.58
C PRO A 233 -11.89 -9.95 -7.49
N TYR A 234 -12.32 -9.79 -6.25
CA TYR A 234 -11.72 -10.39 -5.08
C TYR A 234 -12.82 -11.03 -4.23
N ALA A 235 -12.49 -12.13 -3.57
CA ALA A 235 -13.43 -12.79 -2.68
C ALA A 235 -12.73 -13.26 -1.39
N SER A 236 -13.50 -13.32 -0.32
CA SER A 236 -13.06 -13.82 0.97
C SER A 236 -14.21 -14.57 1.67
N SER A 237 -13.85 -15.48 2.57
CA SER A 237 -14.81 -16.19 3.41
C SER A 237 -14.59 -15.84 4.88
N TYR A 238 -15.68 -15.90 5.63
CA TYR A 238 -15.66 -15.77 7.08
C TYR A 238 -15.71 -17.16 7.73
N SER A 239 -15.12 -17.30 8.91
CA SER A 239 -15.22 -18.52 9.72
C SER A 239 -16.66 -18.84 10.12
N SER A 240 -17.54 -17.85 10.14
CA SER A 240 -18.99 -17.97 10.35
C SER A 240 -19.77 -18.48 9.13
N GLY A 241 -19.10 -18.74 8.00
CA GLY A 241 -19.68 -19.36 6.81
C GLY A 241 -20.16 -18.42 5.72
N GLN A 242 -20.08 -17.09 5.90
CA GLN A 242 -20.43 -16.14 4.87
C GLN A 242 -19.29 -15.97 3.86
N ILE A 243 -19.63 -15.44 2.69
CA ILE A 243 -18.67 -15.04 1.64
C ILE A 243 -18.86 -13.56 1.35
N ASN A 244 -17.75 -12.86 1.18
CA ASN A 244 -17.71 -11.51 0.58
C ASN A 244 -17.15 -11.57 -0.84
N VAL A 245 -17.74 -10.77 -1.72
CA VAL A 245 -17.22 -10.51 -3.07
C VAL A 245 -17.04 -9.01 -3.25
N THR A 246 -15.83 -8.59 -3.61
CA THR A 246 -15.51 -7.23 -3.99
C THR A 246 -15.30 -7.18 -5.49
N LEU A 247 -16.09 -6.37 -6.19
CA LEU A 247 -15.97 -6.15 -7.63
C LEU A 247 -15.48 -4.73 -7.86
N ILE A 248 -14.39 -4.58 -8.60
CA ILE A 248 -13.83 -3.28 -8.97
C ILE A 248 -14.04 -3.11 -10.47
N ASN A 249 -14.86 -2.15 -10.85
CA ASN A 249 -15.03 -1.75 -12.24
C ASN A 249 -13.96 -0.69 -12.58
N THR A 250 -13.04 -1.03 -13.48
CA THR A 250 -11.96 -0.16 -13.92
C THR A 250 -12.31 0.63 -15.20
N SER A 251 -13.50 0.39 -15.76
CA SER A 251 -14.00 1.12 -16.95
C SER A 251 -14.77 2.37 -16.56
N LYS A 252 -15.02 3.23 -17.55
CA LYS A 252 -15.87 4.42 -17.40
C LYS A 252 -17.37 4.13 -17.59
N SER A 253 -17.73 2.88 -17.80
CA SER A 253 -19.12 2.48 -18.11
C SER A 253 -19.66 1.52 -17.07
N ALA A 254 -20.95 1.52 -16.86
CA ALA A 254 -21.64 0.50 -16.06
C ALA A 254 -21.49 -0.87 -16.71
N VAL A 255 -21.23 -1.89 -15.90
CA VAL A 255 -21.07 -3.27 -16.34
C VAL A 255 -22.01 -4.16 -15.54
N THR A 256 -22.84 -4.93 -16.26
CA THR A 256 -23.67 -5.97 -15.65
C THR A 256 -22.82 -7.22 -15.41
N THR A 257 -22.79 -7.70 -14.16
CA THR A 257 -21.96 -8.85 -13.76
C THR A 257 -22.85 -9.94 -13.16
N GLU A 258 -22.74 -11.15 -13.67
CA GLU A 258 -23.31 -12.36 -13.05
C GLU A 258 -22.24 -12.96 -12.10
N ILE A 259 -22.62 -13.24 -10.85
CA ILE A 259 -21.73 -13.87 -9.86
C ILE A 259 -22.15 -15.33 -9.71
N LYS A 260 -21.22 -16.25 -10.01
CA LYS A 260 -21.40 -17.70 -9.82
C LYS A 260 -20.54 -18.19 -8.67
N PHE A 261 -21.14 -18.92 -7.76
CA PHE A 261 -20.46 -19.57 -6.66
C PHE A 261 -20.29 -21.06 -6.93
N ASN A 262 -19.06 -21.54 -6.77
CA ASN A 262 -18.78 -22.97 -6.80
C ASN A 262 -18.62 -23.50 -5.36
N ASN A 263 -19.28 -24.62 -5.05
CA ASN A 263 -19.22 -25.25 -3.74
C ASN A 263 -19.66 -24.37 -2.57
N PHE A 264 -20.61 -23.47 -2.81
CA PHE A 264 -21.22 -22.61 -1.81
C PHE A 264 -22.73 -22.51 -2.03
N ASN A 265 -23.50 -22.81 -1.01
CA ASN A 265 -24.96 -22.67 -1.05
C ASN A 265 -25.34 -21.22 -0.76
N ILE A 266 -25.85 -20.53 -1.79
CA ILE A 266 -26.30 -19.16 -1.66
C ILE A 266 -27.54 -19.11 -0.78
N GLY A 267 -27.53 -18.28 0.26
CA GLY A 267 -28.71 -17.96 1.04
C GLY A 267 -29.70 -17.08 0.28
N ASN A 268 -30.80 -16.75 0.91
CA ASN A 268 -31.85 -15.90 0.34
C ASN A 268 -31.62 -14.40 0.59
N ARG A 269 -30.50 -14.02 1.18
CA ARG A 269 -30.15 -12.62 1.48
C ARG A 269 -28.70 -12.34 1.11
N PHE A 270 -28.46 -11.18 0.55
CA PHE A 270 -27.13 -10.60 0.39
C PHE A 270 -27.20 -9.11 0.72
N TYR A 271 -26.06 -8.57 1.17
CA TYR A 271 -25.92 -7.16 1.52
C TYR A 271 -24.77 -6.57 0.70
N TRP A 272 -24.93 -5.36 0.20
CA TRP A 272 -23.91 -4.75 -0.63
C TRP A 272 -23.77 -3.26 -0.42
N TYR A 273 -22.61 -2.73 -0.72
CA TYR A 273 -22.29 -1.31 -0.80
C TYR A 273 -21.76 -1.01 -2.20
N SER A 274 -22.16 0.15 -2.75
CA SER A 274 -21.49 0.75 -3.91
C SER A 274 -20.67 1.94 -3.48
N LEU A 275 -19.45 2.05 -4.04
CA LEU A 275 -18.61 3.21 -3.87
C LEU A 275 -18.23 3.71 -5.26
N GLU A 276 -18.48 4.99 -5.50
CA GLU A 276 -18.21 5.63 -6.79
C GLU A 276 -17.78 7.09 -6.61
N GLY A 277 -17.10 7.65 -7.61
CA GLY A 277 -16.80 9.08 -7.67
C GLY A 277 -18.02 9.90 -8.09
N SER A 278 -18.00 11.18 -7.79
CA SER A 278 -18.97 12.13 -8.35
C SER A 278 -18.59 12.51 -9.79
N ASN A 279 -19.55 13.10 -10.51
CA ASN A 279 -19.35 13.58 -11.89
C ASN A 279 -18.82 15.02 -11.95
N ASP A 280 -18.37 15.59 -10.84
CA ASP A 280 -18.00 17.01 -10.71
C ASP A 280 -16.63 17.35 -11.32
N ASN A 281 -15.70 16.40 -11.40
CA ASN A 281 -14.34 16.62 -11.93
C ASN A 281 -13.76 15.38 -12.63
N GLY A 282 -14.58 14.56 -13.27
CA GLY A 282 -14.15 13.36 -13.98
C GLY A 282 -13.31 12.43 -13.07
N GLU A 283 -12.18 11.96 -13.57
CA GLU A 283 -11.29 11.05 -12.83
C GLU A 283 -10.59 11.69 -11.62
N PHE A 284 -10.62 13.01 -11.51
CA PHE A 284 -10.05 13.78 -10.39
C PHE A 284 -11.11 14.18 -9.35
N SER A 285 -12.33 13.65 -9.42
CA SER A 285 -13.35 13.90 -8.39
C SER A 285 -12.80 13.53 -7.01
N ARG A 286 -12.89 14.48 -6.08
CA ARG A 286 -12.50 14.31 -4.67
C ARG A 286 -13.64 13.82 -3.79
N LYS A 287 -14.78 13.49 -4.40
CA LYS A 287 -15.99 13.04 -3.70
C LYS A 287 -16.16 11.53 -3.85
N VAL A 288 -16.66 10.91 -2.79
CA VAL A 288 -17.09 9.51 -2.80
C VAL A 288 -18.57 9.45 -2.46
N LEU A 289 -19.32 8.78 -3.32
CA LEU A 289 -20.70 8.41 -3.06
C LEU A 289 -20.70 6.96 -2.54
N VAL A 290 -21.26 6.75 -1.36
CA VAL A 290 -21.49 5.42 -0.80
C VAL A 290 -23.00 5.15 -0.83
N ASN A 291 -23.43 4.16 -1.58
CA ASN A 291 -24.85 3.89 -1.82
C ASN A 291 -25.61 5.15 -2.28
N GLY A 292 -24.98 5.96 -3.13
CA GLY A 292 -25.52 7.22 -3.62
C GLY A 292 -25.44 8.41 -2.63
N ALA A 293 -25.10 8.18 -1.37
CA ALA A 293 -24.90 9.25 -0.38
C ALA A 293 -23.50 9.84 -0.51
N GLY A 294 -23.40 11.16 -0.69
CA GLY A 294 -22.15 11.90 -0.87
C GLY A 294 -21.80 12.81 0.29
N PRO A 295 -20.68 13.55 0.17
CA PRO A 295 -20.31 14.59 1.13
C PRO A 295 -21.19 15.83 1.02
N THR A 296 -21.28 16.58 2.09
CA THR A 296 -21.81 17.96 2.12
C THR A 296 -20.75 18.99 1.73
N LEU A 297 -19.49 18.60 1.72
CA LEU A 297 -18.32 19.43 1.35
C LEU A 297 -17.90 19.17 -0.10
N GLU A 298 -16.92 19.95 -0.56
CA GLU A 298 -16.35 19.81 -1.91
C GLU A 298 -15.46 18.57 -2.07
N ALA A 299 -15.16 17.85 -0.99
CA ALA A 299 -14.37 16.63 -0.97
C ALA A 299 -14.82 15.67 0.13
N GLY A 300 -14.31 14.45 0.10
CA GLY A 300 -14.61 13.41 1.08
C GLY A 300 -15.79 12.53 0.68
N GLY A 301 -16.52 12.01 1.65
CA GLY A 301 -17.70 11.16 1.46
C GLY A 301 -18.78 11.46 2.51
N PRO A 302 -19.81 10.61 2.64
CA PRO A 302 -20.92 10.86 3.55
C PRO A 302 -20.44 10.92 5.01
N ALA A 303 -20.84 11.97 5.75
CA ALA A 303 -20.48 12.14 7.16
C ALA A 303 -20.96 10.97 8.04
N GLY A 304 -22.12 10.39 7.70
CA GLY A 304 -22.70 9.24 8.41
C GLY A 304 -22.20 7.87 7.94
N TYR A 305 -21.06 7.76 7.32
CA TYR A 305 -20.55 6.52 6.70
C TYR A 305 -20.55 5.30 7.65
N ALA A 306 -20.26 5.51 8.93
CA ALA A 306 -20.14 4.42 9.92
C ALA A 306 -21.49 3.74 10.24
N ILE A 307 -22.60 4.47 10.10
CA ILE A 307 -23.96 3.99 10.34
C ILE A 307 -24.78 3.79 9.06
N LEU A 308 -24.15 4.00 7.90
CA LEU A 308 -24.82 3.86 6.62
C LEU A 308 -25.19 2.38 6.40
N LYS A 309 -26.47 2.16 6.09
CA LYS A 309 -26.98 0.81 5.85
C LYS A 309 -26.56 0.29 4.47
N SER A 310 -26.27 -1.00 4.42
CA SER A 310 -26.14 -1.71 3.15
C SER A 310 -27.47 -1.73 2.39
N TYR A 311 -27.42 -1.88 1.09
CA TYR A 311 -28.54 -2.39 0.33
C TYR A 311 -28.75 -3.87 0.65
N SER A 312 -29.97 -4.38 0.47
CA SER A 312 -30.33 -5.80 0.69
C SER A 312 -31.35 -6.24 -0.35
#